data_a93ced5c6d470a451ef9a7906f66a216
#
_entry.id   a93ced5c6d470a451ef9a7906f66a216
#
_cell.length_a   1.000
_cell.length_b   1.000
_cell.length_c   1.000
_cell.angle_alpha   90.00
_cell.angle_beta   90.00
_cell.angle_gamma   90.00
#
_symmetry.space_group_name_H-M   'P 1'
#
loop_
_entity.id
_entity.type
_entity.pdbx_description
1 polymer ?
#
loop_
_entity_poly.entity_id
_entity_poly.type
_entity_poly.pdbx_seq_one_letter_code
_entity_poly.pdbx_strand_id
1 'polypeptide(L)'
;VQVENQLSAYLPKDSETYRGLHLMEDEFITFGTAKVMLVNVTYDEAQAVSERLEAVDGVQSVTFDDTKEHYTNASALYNITFDYSETDEMCETVMNRVEDELSGYDIYVSATFGDTASKTLAQEIGVIVIIVAIVVVSVLILTSQTYAEVPVLLITFIAAALLNMGTNFLLGTISFVSNSVTIVLQLALSVDYAIIFCNRYKEE
;
A
#
# COMPACT_ATOMS: atom_id res chain seq x y z
N VAL A 1 -8.14 9.94 -11.19
CA VAL A 1 -6.85 9.33 -11.55
C VAL A 1 -6.89 7.91 -11.05
N GLN A 2 -6.75 6.93 -11.94
CA GLN A 2 -6.55 5.56 -11.54
C GLN A 2 -5.06 5.39 -11.22
N VAL A 3 -4.76 4.94 -10.02
CA VAL A 3 -3.41 4.60 -9.60
C VAL A 3 -3.24 3.11 -9.87
N GLU A 4 -2.30 2.77 -10.76
CA GLU A 4 -1.99 1.39 -11.10
C GLU A 4 -0.96 0.84 -10.10
N ASN A 5 -1.32 -0.25 -9.45
CA ASN A 5 -0.51 -0.85 -8.38
C ASN A 5 0.25 -2.11 -8.83
N GLN A 6 -0.14 -2.70 -9.96
CA GLN A 6 0.53 -3.89 -10.49
C GLN A 6 1.80 -3.51 -11.24
N LEU A 7 2.94 -4.01 -10.78
CA LEU A 7 4.24 -3.77 -11.44
C LEU A 7 4.29 -4.38 -12.84
N SER A 8 3.56 -5.45 -13.11
CA SER A 8 3.43 -6.09 -14.43
C SER A 8 2.83 -5.18 -15.49
N ALA A 9 1.95 -4.23 -15.10
CA ALA A 9 1.33 -3.28 -16.02
C ALA A 9 2.33 -2.28 -16.65
N TYR A 10 3.53 -2.14 -16.06
CA TYR A 10 4.60 -1.26 -16.57
C TYR A 10 5.60 -1.98 -17.48
N LEU A 11 5.44 -3.28 -17.71
CA LEU A 11 6.31 -4.02 -18.60
C LEU A 11 6.07 -3.58 -20.06
N PRO A 12 7.12 -3.40 -20.87
CA PRO A 12 6.97 -3.14 -22.30
C PRO A 12 6.18 -4.28 -22.97
N LYS A 13 5.16 -3.94 -23.75
CA LYS A 13 4.27 -4.91 -24.41
C LYS A 13 4.98 -5.86 -25.38
N ASP A 14 6.15 -5.49 -25.85
CA ASP A 14 7.01 -6.28 -26.73
C ASP A 14 8.01 -7.16 -25.99
N SER A 15 8.09 -7.06 -24.64
CA SER A 15 8.98 -7.90 -23.82
C SER A 15 8.49 -9.35 -23.76
N GLU A 16 9.42 -10.29 -23.72
CA GLU A 16 9.12 -11.72 -23.53
C GLU A 16 8.40 -11.98 -22.20
N THR A 17 8.76 -11.22 -21.17
CA THR A 17 8.11 -11.30 -19.85
C THR A 17 6.64 -10.91 -19.92
N TYR A 18 6.29 -9.82 -20.63
CA TYR A 18 4.89 -9.40 -20.81
C TYR A 18 4.09 -10.47 -21.56
N ARG A 19 4.65 -11.01 -22.64
CA ARG A 19 3.99 -12.08 -23.42
C ARG A 19 3.85 -13.35 -22.61
N GLY A 20 4.86 -13.72 -21.82
CA GLY A 20 4.82 -14.90 -20.97
C GLY A 20 3.76 -14.78 -19.87
N LEU A 21 3.65 -13.61 -19.21
CA LEU A 21 2.62 -13.35 -18.20
C LEU A 21 1.21 -13.43 -18.80
N HIS A 22 0.95 -12.77 -19.95
CA HIS A 22 -0.35 -12.83 -20.60
C HIS A 22 -0.69 -14.23 -21.10
N LEU A 23 0.28 -14.99 -21.62
CA LEU A 23 0.05 -16.37 -21.99
C LEU A 23 -0.31 -17.24 -20.77
N MET A 24 0.33 -16.99 -19.62
CA MET A 24 -0.02 -17.67 -18.38
C MET A 24 -1.42 -17.28 -17.90
N GLU A 25 -1.78 -16.00 -17.96
CA GLU A 25 -3.12 -15.52 -17.59
C GLU A 25 -4.23 -16.09 -18.49
N ASP A 26 -3.96 -16.21 -19.81
CA ASP A 26 -4.92 -16.70 -20.80
C ASP A 26 -5.09 -18.23 -20.78
N GLU A 27 -4.00 -18.98 -20.54
CA GLU A 27 -3.99 -20.45 -20.67
C GLU A 27 -4.08 -21.19 -19.32
N PHE A 28 -3.74 -20.51 -18.21
CA PHE A 28 -3.74 -21.09 -16.87
C PHE A 28 -4.53 -20.23 -15.90
N ILE A 29 -5.40 -20.86 -15.13
CA ILE A 29 -6.04 -20.20 -13.99
C ILE A 29 -5.00 -20.11 -12.86
N THR A 30 -4.48 -18.93 -12.63
CA THR A 30 -3.65 -18.66 -11.46
C THR A 30 -4.56 -18.35 -10.28
N PHE A 31 -4.67 -19.29 -9.35
CA PHE A 31 -5.45 -19.09 -8.13
C PHE A 31 -4.78 -18.05 -7.23
N GLY A 32 -5.59 -17.24 -6.56
CA GLY A 32 -5.11 -16.34 -5.52
C GLY A 32 -4.47 -17.13 -4.37
N THR A 33 -3.33 -16.68 -3.89
CA THR A 33 -2.65 -17.29 -2.73
C THR A 33 -2.32 -16.24 -1.68
N ALA A 34 -2.38 -16.63 -0.41
CA ALA A 34 -1.98 -15.79 0.70
C ALA A 34 -1.10 -16.57 1.68
N LYS A 35 -0.14 -15.87 2.27
CA LYS A 35 0.65 -16.35 3.42
C LYS A 35 0.18 -15.61 4.65
N VAL A 36 -0.27 -16.35 5.64
CA VAL A 36 -0.72 -15.81 6.92
C VAL A 36 0.16 -16.36 8.02
N MET A 37 0.82 -15.47 8.75
CA MET A 37 1.64 -15.84 9.89
C MET A 37 0.93 -15.41 11.19
N LEU A 38 0.76 -16.38 12.10
CA LEU A 38 0.32 -16.14 13.46
C LEU A 38 1.52 -16.17 14.41
N VAL A 39 1.56 -15.28 15.38
CA VAL A 39 2.59 -15.26 16.40
C VAL A 39 2.00 -15.56 17.80
N ASN A 40 2.84 -16.08 18.69
CA ASN A 40 2.48 -16.46 20.05
C ASN A 40 1.39 -17.54 20.13
N VAL A 41 1.43 -18.54 19.25
CA VAL A 41 0.52 -19.68 19.23
C VAL A 41 1.26 -20.98 19.52
N THR A 42 0.61 -21.90 20.20
CA THR A 42 1.11 -23.28 20.37
C THR A 42 0.86 -24.07 19.08
N TYR A 43 1.58 -25.19 18.91
CA TYR A 43 1.39 -26.04 17.73
C TYR A 43 -0.03 -26.60 17.62
N ASP A 44 -0.60 -27.05 18.76
CA ASP A 44 -1.98 -27.60 18.82
C ASP A 44 -3.03 -26.53 18.45
N GLU A 45 -2.84 -25.29 18.91
CA GLU A 45 -3.70 -24.16 18.53
C GLU A 45 -3.53 -23.83 17.03
N ALA A 46 -2.29 -23.84 16.54
CA ALA A 46 -2.01 -23.60 15.12
C ALA A 46 -2.67 -24.64 14.22
N GLN A 47 -2.65 -25.91 14.63
CA GLN A 47 -3.33 -26.97 13.89
C GLN A 47 -4.86 -26.80 13.91
N ALA A 48 -5.44 -26.45 15.05
CA ALA A 48 -6.88 -26.17 15.15
C ALA A 48 -7.28 -24.95 14.30
N VAL A 49 -6.41 -23.95 14.19
CA VAL A 49 -6.61 -22.79 13.31
C VAL A 49 -6.57 -23.21 11.84
N SER A 50 -5.63 -24.08 11.43
CA SER A 50 -5.57 -24.60 10.05
C SER A 50 -6.88 -25.27 9.64
N GLU A 51 -7.46 -26.11 10.49
CA GLU A 51 -8.74 -26.76 10.23
C GLU A 51 -9.92 -25.77 10.10
N ARG A 52 -9.91 -24.71 10.90
CA ARG A 52 -10.92 -23.65 10.79
C ARG A 52 -10.77 -22.84 9.50
N LEU A 53 -9.54 -22.55 9.09
CA LEU A 53 -9.25 -21.81 7.87
C LEU A 53 -9.66 -22.63 6.62
N GLU A 54 -9.46 -23.94 6.64
CA GLU A 54 -9.94 -24.84 5.54
C GLU A 54 -11.46 -24.86 5.43
N ALA A 55 -12.18 -24.60 6.52
CA ALA A 55 -13.65 -24.56 6.54
C ALA A 55 -14.23 -23.23 6.05
N VAL A 56 -13.41 -22.21 5.78
CA VAL A 56 -13.86 -20.91 5.28
C VAL A 56 -14.30 -21.05 3.83
N ASP A 57 -15.51 -20.63 3.53
CA ASP A 57 -16.09 -20.67 2.17
C ASP A 57 -15.27 -19.80 1.21
N GLY A 58 -14.74 -20.41 0.14
CA GLY A 58 -13.86 -19.82 -0.85
C GLY A 58 -12.37 -20.10 -0.65
N VAL A 59 -12.00 -20.84 0.41
CA VAL A 59 -10.66 -21.38 0.61
C VAL A 59 -10.59 -22.76 -0.03
N GLN A 60 -9.67 -22.96 -0.96
CA GLN A 60 -9.44 -24.24 -1.66
C GLN A 60 -8.59 -25.18 -0.81
N SER A 61 -7.52 -24.66 -0.23
CA SER A 61 -6.61 -25.45 0.60
C SER A 61 -5.79 -24.57 1.53
N VAL A 62 -5.42 -25.13 2.68
CA VAL A 62 -4.48 -24.53 3.64
C VAL A 62 -3.32 -25.51 3.82
N THR A 63 -2.10 -25.05 3.59
CA THR A 63 -0.89 -25.84 3.83
C THR A 63 -0.25 -25.40 5.12
N PHE A 64 -0.24 -26.29 6.10
CA PHE A 64 0.41 -26.17 7.40
C PHE A 64 0.91 -27.54 7.84
N ASP A 65 2.15 -27.62 8.33
CA ASP A 65 2.74 -28.85 8.85
C ASP A 65 3.75 -28.53 10.00
N ASP A 66 4.37 -29.56 10.55
CA ASP A 66 5.34 -29.46 11.65
C ASP A 66 6.76 -29.14 11.20
N THR A 67 6.94 -28.75 9.93
CA THR A 67 8.26 -28.32 9.42
C THR A 67 8.65 -26.96 10.00
N LYS A 68 9.95 -26.69 10.04
CA LYS A 68 10.49 -25.39 10.46
C LYS A 68 10.06 -24.23 9.55
N GLU A 69 9.58 -24.56 8.34
CA GLU A 69 9.07 -23.56 7.39
C GLU A 69 7.69 -23.05 7.84
N HIS A 70 6.85 -23.95 8.39
CA HIS A 70 5.50 -23.61 8.78
C HIS A 70 5.33 -23.36 10.30
N TYR A 71 6.17 -23.95 11.15
CA TYR A 71 6.10 -23.69 12.59
C TYR A 71 7.46 -23.55 13.24
N THR A 72 7.73 -22.38 13.81
CA THR A 72 8.96 -22.07 14.54
C THR A 72 8.76 -20.94 15.55
N ASN A 73 9.44 -21.04 16.71
CA ASN A 73 9.44 -20.00 17.75
C ASN A 73 8.02 -19.52 18.17
N ALA A 74 7.09 -20.45 18.36
CA ALA A 74 5.68 -20.17 18.67
C ALA A 74 5.01 -19.29 17.60
N SER A 75 5.44 -19.40 16.34
CA SER A 75 4.83 -18.75 15.19
C SER A 75 4.46 -19.79 14.14
N ALA A 76 3.26 -19.70 13.60
CA ALA A 76 2.72 -20.57 12.58
C ALA A 76 2.57 -19.81 11.26
N LEU A 77 3.00 -20.40 10.14
CA LEU A 77 2.84 -19.88 8.80
C LEU A 77 1.93 -20.78 7.99
N TYR A 78 0.82 -20.23 7.52
CA TYR A 78 -0.15 -20.90 6.65
C TYR A 78 0.02 -20.39 5.23
N ASN A 79 0.07 -21.32 4.26
CA ASN A 79 -0.07 -21.00 2.85
C ASN A 79 -1.50 -21.34 2.44
N ILE A 80 -2.29 -20.34 2.10
CA ILE A 80 -3.71 -20.45 1.77
C ILE A 80 -3.85 -20.27 0.26
N THR A 81 -4.56 -21.21 -0.40
CA THR A 81 -4.97 -21.10 -1.80
C THR A 81 -6.47 -20.88 -1.85
N PHE A 82 -6.92 -19.94 -2.67
CA PHE A 82 -8.33 -19.59 -2.80
C PHE A 82 -8.94 -20.26 -4.04
N ASP A 83 -10.26 -20.43 -4.05
CA ASP A 83 -11.01 -21.00 -5.19
C ASP A 83 -11.16 -20.04 -6.38
N TYR A 84 -10.64 -18.81 -6.26
CA TYR A 84 -10.80 -17.74 -7.23
C TYR A 84 -9.47 -17.38 -7.87
N SER A 85 -9.53 -16.82 -9.09
CA SER A 85 -8.34 -16.30 -9.76
C SER A 85 -7.73 -15.14 -8.96
N GLU A 86 -6.40 -15.01 -9.04
CA GLU A 86 -5.64 -13.91 -8.43
C GLU A 86 -6.18 -12.52 -8.79
N THR A 87 -6.79 -12.37 -9.96
CA THR A 87 -7.37 -11.11 -10.45
C THR A 87 -8.82 -10.89 -10.02
N ASP A 88 -9.45 -11.86 -9.35
CA ASP A 88 -10.86 -11.78 -8.94
C ASP A 88 -10.98 -11.03 -7.60
N GLU A 89 -11.88 -10.05 -7.54
CA GLU A 89 -12.21 -9.31 -6.31
C GLU A 89 -12.75 -10.21 -5.18
N MET A 90 -13.22 -11.41 -5.52
CA MET A 90 -13.67 -12.39 -4.53
C MET A 90 -12.53 -12.86 -3.63
N CYS A 91 -11.28 -12.90 -4.11
CA CYS A 91 -10.12 -13.20 -3.29
C CYS A 91 -9.98 -12.25 -2.08
N GLU A 92 -10.18 -10.94 -2.29
CA GLU A 92 -10.19 -9.96 -1.18
C GLU A 92 -11.33 -10.23 -0.19
N THR A 93 -12.51 -10.56 -0.70
CA THR A 93 -13.67 -10.85 0.14
C THR A 93 -13.44 -12.07 1.02
N VAL A 94 -12.86 -13.15 0.46
CA VAL A 94 -12.53 -14.36 1.22
C VAL A 94 -11.39 -14.07 2.20
N MET A 95 -10.38 -13.28 1.81
CA MET A 95 -9.29 -12.91 2.71
C MET A 95 -9.79 -12.13 3.92
N ASN A 96 -10.73 -11.20 3.74
CA ASN A 96 -11.35 -10.50 4.86
C ASN A 96 -12.07 -11.47 5.82
N ARG A 97 -12.73 -12.53 5.32
CA ARG A 97 -13.33 -13.57 6.17
C ARG A 97 -12.27 -14.37 6.94
N VAL A 98 -11.13 -14.65 6.30
CA VAL A 98 -9.98 -15.29 6.96
C VAL A 98 -9.42 -14.39 8.07
N GLU A 99 -9.29 -13.09 7.83
CA GLU A 99 -8.85 -12.12 8.84
C GLU A 99 -9.86 -11.99 9.99
N ASP A 100 -11.16 -11.98 9.70
CA ASP A 100 -12.22 -11.95 10.69
C ASP A 100 -12.18 -13.20 11.58
N GLU A 101 -11.95 -14.39 11.02
CA GLU A 101 -11.79 -15.66 11.76
C GLU A 101 -10.56 -15.62 12.69
N LEU A 102 -9.54 -14.86 12.29
CA LEU A 102 -8.30 -14.69 13.04
C LEU A 102 -8.27 -13.45 13.94
N SER A 103 -9.39 -12.75 14.10
CA SER A 103 -9.47 -11.45 14.80
C SER A 103 -9.00 -11.46 16.27
N GLY A 104 -8.76 -12.63 16.86
CA GLY A 104 -8.20 -12.77 18.21
C GLY A 104 -6.70 -12.99 18.27
N TYR A 105 -6.01 -13.04 17.16
CA TYR A 105 -4.59 -13.36 17.04
C TYR A 105 -3.80 -12.17 16.48
N ASP A 106 -2.50 -12.16 16.76
CA ASP A 106 -1.57 -11.22 16.12
C ASP A 106 -1.11 -11.84 14.80
N ILE A 107 -1.56 -11.24 13.67
CA ILE A 107 -1.40 -11.80 12.34
C ILE A 107 -0.59 -10.88 11.42
N TYR A 108 0.19 -11.51 10.54
CA TYR A 108 0.86 -10.85 9.41
C TYR A 108 0.43 -11.53 8.12
N VAL A 109 -0.03 -10.77 7.17
CA VAL A 109 -0.58 -11.25 5.90
C VAL A 109 0.25 -10.78 4.72
N SER A 110 0.51 -11.70 3.79
CA SER A 110 1.10 -11.40 2.48
C SER A 110 0.33 -12.16 1.41
N ALA A 111 -0.41 -11.47 0.57
CA ALA A 111 -1.22 -12.05 -0.50
C ALA A 111 -0.63 -11.72 -1.89
N THR A 112 -0.88 -12.59 -2.88
CA THR A 112 -0.52 -12.36 -4.29
C THR A 112 -1.54 -11.49 -5.01
N PHE A 113 -2.72 -11.32 -4.43
CA PHE A 113 -3.86 -10.58 -4.97
C PHE A 113 -4.20 -9.39 -4.06
N GLY A 114 -5.01 -8.49 -4.62
CA GLY A 114 -5.50 -7.31 -3.91
C GLY A 114 -4.41 -6.27 -3.66
N ASP A 115 -4.85 -5.11 -3.25
CA ASP A 115 -4.01 -3.95 -2.99
C ASP A 115 -3.44 -3.91 -1.56
N THR A 116 -3.19 -5.08 -0.93
CA THR A 116 -2.76 -5.13 0.47
C THR A 116 -1.49 -4.29 0.70
N ALA A 117 -0.52 -4.43 -0.21
CA ALA A 117 0.70 -3.63 -0.15
C ALA A 117 0.43 -2.14 -0.38
N SER A 118 -0.44 -1.79 -1.32
CA SER A 118 -0.76 -0.39 -1.61
C SER A 118 -1.69 0.23 -0.57
N LYS A 119 -2.62 -0.52 0.03
CA LYS A 119 -3.45 -0.06 1.16
C LYS A 119 -2.58 0.24 2.39
N THR A 120 -1.67 -0.66 2.74
CA THR A 120 -0.73 -0.45 3.86
C THR A 120 0.18 0.74 3.57
N LEU A 121 0.77 0.81 2.37
CA LEU A 121 1.59 1.94 1.95
C LEU A 121 0.81 3.25 1.93
N ALA A 122 -0.45 3.26 1.48
CA ALA A 122 -1.28 4.46 1.48
C ALA A 122 -1.57 4.96 2.91
N GLN A 123 -1.79 4.07 3.86
CA GLN A 123 -1.95 4.43 5.28
C GLN A 123 -0.66 4.97 5.88
N GLU A 124 0.48 4.33 5.62
CA GLU A 124 1.79 4.79 6.08
C GLU A 124 2.15 6.15 5.47
N ILE A 125 1.93 6.34 4.17
CA ILE A 125 2.13 7.62 3.49
C ILE A 125 1.23 8.69 4.10
N GLY A 126 -0.03 8.37 4.45
CA GLY A 126 -0.93 9.30 5.12
C GLY A 126 -0.35 9.84 6.44
N VAL A 127 0.21 8.96 7.27
CA VAL A 127 0.86 9.34 8.52
C VAL A 127 2.11 10.19 8.27
N ILE A 128 2.94 9.80 7.30
CA ILE A 128 4.15 10.54 6.91
C ILE A 128 3.78 11.95 6.44
N VAL A 129 2.77 12.10 5.58
CA VAL A 129 2.31 13.40 5.07
C VAL A 129 1.85 14.31 6.21
N ILE A 130 1.14 13.78 7.22
CA ILE A 130 0.71 14.55 8.39
C ILE A 130 1.93 15.02 9.19
N ILE A 131 2.90 14.15 9.46
CA ILE A 131 4.12 14.51 10.19
C ILE A 131 4.89 15.60 9.43
N VAL A 132 5.09 15.42 8.13
CA VAL A 132 5.78 16.39 7.27
C VAL A 132 5.03 17.73 7.25
N ALA A 133 3.69 17.73 7.17
CA ALA A 133 2.89 18.96 7.22
C ALA A 133 3.09 19.71 8.55
N ILE A 134 3.11 18.99 9.68
CA ILE A 134 3.37 19.60 11.00
C ILE A 134 4.77 20.23 11.05
N VAL A 135 5.78 19.53 10.54
CA VAL A 135 7.16 20.03 10.48
C VAL A 135 7.24 21.30 9.61
N VAL A 136 6.62 21.25 8.42
CA VAL A 136 6.58 22.41 7.50
C VAL A 136 5.91 23.62 8.16
N VAL A 137 4.75 23.44 8.77
CA VAL A 137 4.04 24.52 9.47
C VAL A 137 4.89 25.07 10.61
N SER A 138 5.56 24.21 11.37
CA SER A 138 6.45 24.62 12.47
C SER A 138 7.62 25.46 11.95
N VAL A 139 8.27 25.03 10.87
CA VAL A 139 9.37 25.78 10.24
C VAL A 139 8.88 27.12 9.71
N LEU A 140 7.72 27.15 9.05
CA LEU A 140 7.13 28.40 8.55
C LEU A 140 6.83 29.39 9.70
N ILE A 141 6.28 28.92 10.81
CA ILE A 141 6.01 29.76 11.99
C ILE A 141 7.30 30.31 12.57
N LEU A 142 8.35 29.50 12.66
CA LEU A 142 9.65 29.93 13.21
C LEU A 142 10.40 30.88 12.27
N THR A 143 10.26 30.73 10.98
CA THR A 143 10.95 31.52 9.95
C THR A 143 10.20 32.79 9.60
N SER A 144 8.86 32.79 9.70
CA SER A 144 8.01 33.92 9.38
C SER A 144 8.04 34.97 10.51
N GLN A 145 8.18 36.22 10.14
CA GLN A 145 8.11 37.36 11.09
C GLN A 145 6.68 37.92 11.21
N THR A 146 5.81 37.54 10.28
CA THR A 146 4.43 38.05 10.25
C THR A 146 3.45 36.89 10.21
N TYR A 147 2.52 36.83 11.16
CA TYR A 147 1.49 35.80 11.24
C TYR A 147 0.63 35.66 9.98
N ALA A 148 0.55 36.68 9.14
CA ALA A 148 -0.22 36.67 7.89
C ALA A 148 0.50 35.92 6.73
N GLU A 149 1.82 35.79 6.78
CA GLU A 149 2.60 35.08 5.74
C GLU A 149 2.28 33.57 5.72
N VAL A 150 2.18 32.94 6.90
CA VAL A 150 1.96 31.52 7.05
C VAL A 150 0.67 31.04 6.35
N PRO A 151 -0.51 31.65 6.59
CA PRO A 151 -1.73 31.21 5.91
C PRO A 151 -1.69 31.47 4.39
N VAL A 152 -1.05 32.51 3.91
CA VAL A 152 -0.90 32.77 2.47
C VAL A 152 -0.06 31.68 1.81
N LEU A 153 1.06 31.30 2.43
CA LEU A 153 1.91 30.21 1.93
C LEU A 153 1.19 28.86 1.95
N LEU A 154 0.45 28.57 3.01
CA LEU A 154 -0.36 27.33 3.09
C LEU A 154 -1.42 27.26 2.01
N ILE A 155 -2.14 28.35 1.74
CA ILE A 155 -3.13 28.42 0.65
C ILE A 155 -2.44 28.20 -0.70
N THR A 156 -1.26 28.79 -0.91
CA THR A 156 -0.48 28.60 -2.14
C THR A 156 -0.04 27.13 -2.31
N PHE A 157 0.38 26.47 -1.21
CA PHE A 157 0.74 25.05 -1.26
C PHE A 157 -0.45 24.14 -1.57
N ILE A 158 -1.60 24.41 -0.95
CA ILE A 158 -2.84 23.68 -1.23
C ILE A 158 -3.25 23.88 -2.69
N ALA A 159 -3.21 25.12 -3.20
CA ALA A 159 -3.52 25.40 -4.59
C ALA A 159 -2.56 24.69 -5.56
N ALA A 160 -1.25 24.68 -5.27
CA ALA A 160 -0.25 23.97 -6.05
C ALA A 160 -0.50 22.45 -6.02
N ALA A 161 -0.87 21.87 -4.88
CA ALA A 161 -1.19 20.46 -4.76
C ALA A 161 -2.46 20.09 -5.57
N LEU A 162 -3.50 20.92 -5.51
CA LEU A 162 -4.72 20.72 -6.30
C LEU A 162 -4.47 20.82 -7.81
N LEU A 163 -3.63 21.76 -8.24
CA LEU A 163 -3.23 21.88 -9.65
C LEU A 163 -2.43 20.64 -10.10
N ASN A 164 -1.53 20.15 -9.28
CA ASN A 164 -0.78 18.93 -9.58
C ASN A 164 -1.69 17.70 -9.70
N MET A 165 -2.62 17.53 -8.75
CA MET A 165 -3.62 16.45 -8.84
C MET A 165 -4.52 16.60 -10.07
N GLY A 166 -4.87 17.83 -10.45
CA GLY A 166 -5.65 18.11 -11.65
C GLY A 166 -4.89 17.80 -12.95
N THR A 167 -3.59 18.12 -13.03
CA THR A 167 -2.77 17.80 -14.21
C THR A 167 -2.51 16.30 -14.32
N ASN A 168 -2.40 15.57 -13.20
CA ASN A 168 -2.30 14.12 -13.19
C ASN A 168 -3.53 13.44 -13.82
N PHE A 169 -4.71 14.07 -13.74
CA PHE A 169 -5.91 13.56 -14.39
C PHE A 169 -5.76 13.50 -15.93
N LEU A 170 -5.00 14.40 -16.53
CA LEU A 170 -4.73 14.42 -17.97
C LEU A 170 -3.82 13.27 -18.43
N LEU A 171 -3.04 12.70 -17.51
CA LEU A 171 -2.10 11.60 -17.81
C LEU A 171 -2.76 10.21 -17.74
N GLY A 172 -4.01 10.12 -17.24
CA GLY A 172 -4.75 8.87 -17.11
C GLY A 172 -4.32 8.03 -15.91
N THR A 173 -3.63 6.92 -16.14
CA THR A 173 -3.11 6.04 -15.09
C THR A 173 -1.70 6.43 -14.68
N ILE A 174 -1.44 6.48 -13.37
CA ILE A 174 -0.14 6.84 -12.81
C ILE A 174 0.28 5.75 -11.83
N SER A 175 1.59 5.41 -11.84
CA SER A 175 2.17 4.51 -10.85
C SER A 175 2.00 5.07 -9.44
N PHE A 176 1.65 4.20 -8.48
CA PHE A 176 1.56 4.57 -7.07
C PHE A 176 2.90 5.13 -6.54
N VAL A 177 4.03 4.58 -7.01
CA VAL A 177 5.38 5.07 -6.66
C VAL A 177 5.57 6.49 -7.16
N SER A 178 5.23 6.77 -8.43
CA SER A 178 5.33 8.11 -9.01
C SER A 178 4.43 9.11 -8.28
N ASN A 179 3.21 8.70 -7.94
CA ASN A 179 2.26 9.54 -7.21
C ASN A 179 2.80 9.92 -5.83
N SER A 180 3.33 8.95 -5.08
CA SER A 180 3.89 9.15 -3.73
C SER A 180 5.13 10.04 -3.75
N VAL A 181 6.08 9.78 -4.67
CA VAL A 181 7.29 10.58 -4.82
C VAL A 181 6.96 12.00 -5.24
N THR A 182 5.99 12.19 -6.13
CA THR A 182 5.58 13.52 -6.61
C THR A 182 5.03 14.37 -5.46
N ILE A 183 4.20 13.81 -4.58
CA ILE A 183 3.65 14.54 -3.43
C ILE A 183 4.78 15.03 -2.52
N VAL A 184 5.73 14.16 -2.19
CA VAL A 184 6.87 14.51 -1.31
C VAL A 184 7.76 15.57 -1.95
N LEU A 185 8.12 15.41 -3.23
CA LEU A 185 8.94 16.38 -3.96
C LEU A 185 8.25 17.72 -4.09
N GLN A 186 6.96 17.75 -4.40
CA GLN A 186 6.20 18.99 -4.50
C GLN A 186 6.18 19.75 -3.17
N LEU A 187 5.99 19.03 -2.07
CA LEU A 187 5.98 19.65 -0.75
C LEU A 187 7.36 20.24 -0.42
N ALA A 188 8.44 19.48 -0.65
CA ALA A 188 9.81 19.94 -0.43
C ALA A 188 10.15 21.19 -1.26
N LEU A 189 9.92 21.15 -2.58
CA LEU A 189 10.18 22.27 -3.47
C LEU A 189 9.33 23.51 -3.12
N SER A 190 8.06 23.31 -2.74
CA SER A 190 7.19 24.41 -2.36
C SER A 190 7.71 25.14 -1.12
N VAL A 191 8.23 24.41 -0.13
CA VAL A 191 8.83 25.00 1.08
C VAL A 191 10.09 25.79 0.74
N ASP A 192 10.98 25.23 -0.09
CA ASP A 192 12.21 25.92 -0.49
C ASP A 192 11.93 27.22 -1.21
N TYR A 193 11.02 27.20 -2.18
CA TYR A 193 10.62 28.44 -2.88
C TYR A 193 9.95 29.45 -1.97
N ALA A 194 9.11 28.99 -1.04
CA ALA A 194 8.46 29.88 -0.08
C ALA A 194 9.48 30.61 0.80
N ILE A 195 10.48 29.90 1.31
CA ILE A 195 11.55 30.49 2.13
C ILE A 195 12.34 31.51 1.32
N ILE A 196 12.70 31.20 0.07
CA ILE A 196 13.42 32.12 -0.82
C ILE A 196 12.60 33.39 -1.06
N PHE A 197 11.32 33.26 -1.38
CA PHE A 197 10.44 34.41 -1.62
C PHE A 197 10.25 35.27 -0.37
N CYS A 198 10.04 34.66 0.80
CA CYS A 198 9.92 35.38 2.05
C CYS A 198 11.20 36.15 2.40
N ASN A 199 12.37 35.52 2.19
CA ASN A 199 13.64 36.21 2.43
C ASN A 199 13.84 37.39 1.46
N ARG A 200 13.52 37.19 0.18
CA ARG A 200 13.64 38.26 -0.83
C ARG A 200 12.70 39.44 -0.55
N TYR A 201 11.46 39.15 -0.16
CA TYR A 201 10.49 40.19 0.22
C TYR A 201 10.92 41.04 1.42
N LYS A 202 11.74 40.45 2.31
CA LYS A 202 12.27 41.15 3.49
C LYS A 202 13.46 42.06 3.17
N GLU A 203 14.16 41.82 2.06
CA GLU A 203 15.31 42.62 1.63
C GLU A 203 14.90 43.87 0.84
N GLU A 204 13.67 43.95 0.34
CA GLU A 204 13.09 45.11 -0.34
C GLU A 204 12.26 46.00 0.63
#